data_6700c020b0ea9a046582dbc37499d323
#
_entry.id   6700c020b0ea9a046582dbc37499d323
#
_cell.length_a   1.000
_cell.length_b   1.000
_cell.length_c   1.000
_cell.angle_alpha   90.00
_cell.angle_beta   90.00
_cell.angle_gamma   90.00
#
_symmetry.space_group_name_H-M   'P 1'
#
loop_
_entity.id
_entity.type
_entity.pdbx_description
1 polymer ?
#
loop_
_entity_poly.entity_id
_entity_poly.type
_entity_poly.pdbx_seq_one_letter_code
_entity_poly.pdbx_strand_id
1 'polypeptide(L)'
;DPTADSLHVGHLSSFLISKRLKEAGHHPILLVGGGTGMIGDPRPTTERAMISKEQVRHNFECLKKQVEEIFGFEVVNNNDWYQDINVIDFLRDYGKFFNVNYMLDKDIIRRRLDSGITYTEFSYMILQALDFKHLHECNGVDLQCAGSDQWGNITAGIDLIRKSTGDEVYGFTMPLVTDSQGKKFGKSEGNALWLDKTKTSSYKLYQFFVNVEDSMVINYLKIYTFLSKEEIEEYERKNNEHPELREAHKALAREIITFLHGKEEYEKAVNLADHLFNNKFNDLSKSDIEELFGSEDIKEVTPNQTIVDML
;
A
#
# COMPACT_ATOMS: atom_id res chain seq x y z
N ASP A 1 3.17 0.02 9.18
CA ASP A 1 2.36 0.13 10.41
C ASP A 1 0.90 -0.18 10.08
N PRO A 2 0.21 -1.02 10.88
CA PRO A 2 -1.16 -1.46 10.65
C PRO A 2 -2.18 -0.38 11.07
N THR A 3 -2.23 0.74 10.33
CA THR A 3 -3.13 1.86 10.60
C THR A 3 -4.55 1.63 10.05
N ALA A 4 -4.75 0.59 9.27
CA ALA A 4 -6.03 0.13 8.75
C ALA A 4 -6.02 -1.40 8.61
N ASP A 5 -7.19 -1.99 8.48
CA ASP A 5 -7.41 -3.44 8.36
C ASP A 5 -7.32 -3.95 6.90
N SER A 6 -6.86 -3.13 5.97
CA SER A 6 -6.58 -3.53 4.58
C SER A 6 -5.43 -2.73 4.00
N LEU A 7 -4.70 -3.34 3.07
CA LEU A 7 -3.82 -2.64 2.14
C LEU A 7 -4.65 -1.85 1.11
N HIS A 8 -4.02 -0.85 0.51
CA HIS A 8 -4.61 -0.06 -0.58
C HIS A 8 -3.65 0.01 -1.79
N VAL A 9 -4.16 0.45 -2.94
CA VAL A 9 -3.40 0.55 -4.20
C VAL A 9 -2.07 1.28 -4.06
N GLY A 10 -1.97 2.28 -3.16
CA GLY A 10 -0.71 2.97 -2.89
C GLY A 10 0.41 2.10 -2.31
N HIS A 11 0.08 0.96 -1.67
CA HIS A 11 1.08 -0.01 -1.19
C HIS A 11 1.50 -0.99 -2.28
N LEU A 12 0.63 -1.21 -3.28
CA LEU A 12 0.78 -2.28 -4.26
C LEU A 12 2.12 -2.22 -5.01
N SER A 13 2.61 -1.02 -5.36
CA SER A 13 3.89 -0.86 -6.06
C SER A 13 5.07 -1.49 -5.31
N SER A 14 5.16 -1.26 -4.00
CA SER A 14 6.22 -1.84 -3.16
C SER A 14 6.11 -3.36 -3.04
N PHE A 15 4.88 -3.87 -2.91
CA PHE A 15 4.63 -5.30 -2.82
C PHE A 15 4.91 -6.02 -4.14
N LEU A 16 4.60 -5.41 -5.28
CA LEU A 16 4.90 -6.01 -6.59
C LEU A 16 6.40 -6.06 -6.88
N ILE A 17 7.19 -5.09 -6.41
CA ILE A 17 8.66 -5.18 -6.51
C ILE A 17 9.17 -6.34 -5.65
N SER A 18 8.69 -6.48 -4.42
CA SER A 18 9.02 -7.61 -3.55
C SER A 18 8.59 -8.94 -4.17
N LYS A 19 7.44 -8.96 -4.87
CA LYS A 19 6.97 -10.14 -5.60
C LYS A 19 7.90 -10.52 -6.76
N ARG A 20 8.38 -9.53 -7.53
CA ARG A 20 9.40 -9.76 -8.58
C ARG A 20 10.71 -10.31 -8.00
N LEU A 21 11.15 -9.79 -6.85
CA LEU A 21 12.33 -10.33 -6.16
C LEU A 21 12.10 -11.80 -5.74
N LYS A 22 10.90 -12.13 -5.25
CA LYS A 22 10.55 -13.51 -4.92
C LYS A 22 10.60 -14.43 -6.15
N GLU A 23 10.06 -14.00 -7.27
CA GLU A 23 10.09 -14.73 -8.55
C GLU A 23 11.52 -14.90 -9.09
N ALA A 24 12.41 -13.96 -8.77
CA ALA A 24 13.83 -14.03 -9.07
C ALA A 24 14.63 -14.92 -8.09
N GLY A 25 13.97 -15.59 -7.13
CA GLY A 25 14.59 -16.52 -6.19
C GLY A 25 15.00 -15.93 -4.84
N HIS A 26 14.67 -14.65 -4.58
CA HIS A 26 14.87 -14.06 -3.25
C HIS A 26 13.74 -14.43 -2.29
N HIS A 27 13.96 -14.21 -0.99
CA HIS A 27 12.99 -14.51 0.07
C HIS A 27 12.51 -13.22 0.76
N PRO A 28 11.46 -12.54 0.26
CA PRO A 28 10.92 -11.36 0.91
C PRO A 28 10.22 -11.71 2.23
N ILE A 29 10.56 -10.99 3.28
CA ILE A 29 9.87 -10.98 4.56
C ILE A 29 9.16 -9.64 4.68
N LEU A 30 7.86 -9.64 4.95
CA LEU A 30 7.11 -8.43 5.22
C LEU A 30 7.01 -8.22 6.73
N LEU A 31 7.55 -7.10 7.20
CA LEU A 31 7.34 -6.66 8.56
C LEU A 31 6.05 -5.83 8.64
N VAL A 32 5.11 -6.25 9.47
CA VAL A 32 3.96 -5.46 9.87
C VAL A 32 4.18 -4.95 11.29
N GLY A 33 4.26 -3.63 11.43
CA GLY A 33 4.67 -2.96 12.66
C GLY A 33 3.62 -2.98 13.77
N GLY A 34 3.35 -4.13 14.40
CA GLY A 34 2.43 -4.22 15.54
C GLY A 34 2.91 -3.43 16.77
N GLY A 35 4.22 -3.34 16.96
CA GLY A 35 4.84 -2.48 18.00
C GLY A 35 4.93 -1.02 17.56
N THR A 36 5.55 -0.77 16.39
CA THR A 36 5.73 0.59 15.86
C THR A 36 4.41 1.24 15.44
N GLY A 37 3.39 0.48 15.12
CA GLY A 37 2.04 0.99 14.81
C GLY A 37 1.36 1.68 16.00
N MET A 38 1.78 1.37 17.22
CA MET A 38 1.32 2.06 18.43
C MET A 38 1.99 3.44 18.61
N ILE A 39 3.10 3.70 17.90
CA ILE A 39 3.88 4.93 17.95
C ILE A 39 3.61 5.79 16.72
N GLY A 40 3.83 5.23 15.56
CA GLY A 40 3.61 5.83 14.25
C GLY A 40 4.80 6.65 13.74
N ASP A 41 5.13 6.40 12.47
CA ASP A 41 6.18 7.14 11.75
C ASP A 41 5.81 8.63 11.63
N PRO A 42 6.71 9.57 11.92
CA PRO A 42 6.44 11.01 11.88
C PRO A 42 5.88 11.47 10.53
N ARG A 43 4.87 12.34 10.59
CA ARG A 43 4.34 13.03 9.41
C ARG A 43 4.95 14.43 9.29
N PRO A 44 5.08 14.97 8.07
CA PRO A 44 5.69 16.28 7.87
C PRO A 44 4.95 17.44 8.53
N THR A 45 3.62 17.31 8.79
CA THR A 45 2.77 18.43 9.19
C THR A 45 1.96 18.22 10.45
N THR A 46 1.69 16.98 10.85
CA THR A 46 0.78 16.67 11.96
C THR A 46 1.25 15.47 12.75
N GLU A 47 0.99 15.48 14.06
CA GLU A 47 1.13 14.29 14.89
C GLU A 47 0.10 13.22 14.51
N ARG A 48 0.46 11.94 14.64
CA ARG A 48 -0.47 10.84 14.40
C ARG A 48 -1.41 10.66 15.59
N ALA A 49 -2.69 10.47 15.30
CA ALA A 49 -3.61 9.97 16.31
C ALA A 49 -3.20 8.54 16.72
N MET A 50 -3.08 8.32 18.00
CA MET A 50 -2.80 6.99 18.55
C MET A 50 -4.05 6.10 18.37
N ILE A 51 -3.84 4.89 17.88
CA ILE A 51 -4.88 3.85 17.81
C ILE A 51 -4.73 2.87 18.98
N SER A 52 -5.83 2.23 19.39
CA SER A 52 -5.78 1.30 20.52
C SER A 52 -4.96 0.04 20.19
N LYS A 53 -4.44 -0.61 21.23
CA LYS A 53 -3.68 -1.86 21.07
C LYS A 53 -4.52 -2.96 20.43
N GLU A 54 -5.81 -3.00 20.75
CA GLU A 54 -6.78 -3.95 20.19
C GLU A 54 -6.96 -3.71 18.70
N GLN A 55 -7.07 -2.45 18.29
CA GLN A 55 -7.20 -2.07 16.88
C GLN A 55 -5.91 -2.38 16.10
N VAL A 56 -4.73 -2.11 16.66
CA VAL A 56 -3.45 -2.48 16.05
C VAL A 56 -3.37 -3.98 15.83
N ARG A 57 -3.74 -4.78 16.83
CA ARG A 57 -3.74 -6.24 16.72
C ARG A 57 -4.73 -6.74 15.67
N HIS A 58 -5.95 -6.21 15.66
CA HIS A 58 -6.95 -6.56 14.65
C HIS A 58 -6.44 -6.24 13.23
N ASN A 59 -5.94 -5.04 13.03
CA ASN A 59 -5.39 -4.63 11.74
C ASN A 59 -4.19 -5.49 11.31
N PHE A 60 -3.32 -5.86 12.27
CA PHE A 60 -2.21 -6.77 12.00
C PHE A 60 -2.69 -8.10 11.43
N GLU A 61 -3.66 -8.76 12.08
CA GLU A 61 -4.18 -10.05 11.61
C GLU A 61 -4.82 -9.95 10.22
N CYS A 62 -5.56 -8.87 9.95
CA CYS A 62 -6.16 -8.62 8.64
C CYS A 62 -5.08 -8.42 7.56
N LEU A 63 -4.06 -7.60 7.82
CA LEU A 63 -2.97 -7.35 6.88
C LEU A 63 -2.13 -8.59 6.65
N LYS A 64 -1.80 -9.35 7.71
CA LYS A 64 -1.06 -10.61 7.61
C LYS A 64 -1.77 -11.56 6.65
N LYS A 65 -3.05 -11.84 6.90
CA LYS A 65 -3.86 -12.71 6.04
C LYS A 65 -3.85 -12.23 4.59
N GLN A 66 -4.10 -10.94 4.35
CA GLN A 66 -4.14 -10.38 3.00
C GLN A 66 -2.80 -10.51 2.28
N VAL A 67 -1.68 -10.29 2.96
CA VAL A 67 -0.34 -10.41 2.39
C VAL A 67 0.02 -11.86 2.07
N GLU A 68 -0.27 -12.78 2.98
CA GLU A 68 -0.03 -14.21 2.78
C GLU A 68 -0.85 -14.75 1.61
N GLU A 69 -2.13 -14.38 1.50
CA GLU A 69 -3.04 -14.86 0.44
C GLU A 69 -2.71 -14.25 -0.94
N ILE A 70 -2.45 -12.94 -1.03
CA ILE A 70 -2.23 -12.25 -2.32
C ILE A 70 -0.80 -12.41 -2.81
N PHE A 71 0.20 -12.21 -1.92
CA PHE A 71 1.61 -12.13 -2.33
C PHE A 71 2.41 -13.37 -1.96
N GLY A 72 1.92 -14.16 -0.98
CA GLY A 72 2.60 -15.34 -0.48
C GLY A 72 3.90 -15.02 0.24
N PHE A 73 4.00 -13.87 0.93
CA PHE A 73 5.16 -13.49 1.72
C PHE A 73 5.07 -14.04 3.13
N GLU A 74 6.23 -14.32 3.72
CA GLU A 74 6.36 -14.47 5.17
C GLU A 74 6.06 -13.12 5.84
N VAL A 75 5.27 -13.14 6.92
CA VAL A 75 4.89 -11.93 7.66
C VAL A 75 5.38 -12.05 9.10
N VAL A 76 6.09 -11.02 9.57
CA VAL A 76 6.58 -10.92 10.94
C VAL A 76 6.01 -9.70 11.65
N ASN A 77 5.94 -9.77 12.98
CA ASN A 77 5.42 -8.72 13.85
C ASN A 77 6.54 -8.18 14.73
N ASN A 78 6.89 -6.91 14.61
CA ASN A 78 7.94 -6.36 15.45
C ASN A 78 7.57 -6.26 16.94
N ASN A 79 6.29 -6.37 17.27
CA ASN A 79 5.89 -6.47 18.69
C ASN A 79 6.47 -7.72 19.37
N ASP A 80 6.79 -8.77 18.61
CA ASP A 80 7.27 -10.04 19.17
C ASP A 80 8.67 -9.92 19.83
N TRP A 81 9.53 -9.04 19.32
CA TRP A 81 10.85 -8.80 19.92
C TRP A 81 10.93 -7.56 20.80
N TYR A 82 10.00 -6.61 20.70
CA TYR A 82 9.99 -5.45 21.59
C TYR A 82 9.59 -5.77 23.03
N GLN A 83 8.81 -6.83 23.24
CA GLN A 83 8.36 -7.23 24.58
C GLN A 83 9.52 -7.56 25.53
N ASP A 84 10.65 -8.01 25.00
CA ASP A 84 11.81 -8.45 25.77
C ASP A 84 12.85 -7.33 25.97
N ILE A 85 12.63 -6.16 25.37
CA ILE A 85 13.54 -5.01 25.47
C ILE A 85 13.03 -4.06 26.56
N ASN A 86 13.73 -4.01 27.69
CA ASN A 86 13.42 -3.00 28.69
C ASN A 86 14.01 -1.63 28.33
N VAL A 87 13.47 -0.57 28.92
CA VAL A 87 13.84 0.81 28.56
C VAL A 87 15.32 1.14 28.81
N ILE A 88 15.95 0.55 29.84
CA ILE A 88 17.36 0.80 30.14
C ILE A 88 18.25 0.14 29.12
N ASP A 89 17.94 -1.11 28.73
CA ASP A 89 18.69 -1.81 27.68
C ASP A 89 18.51 -1.11 26.32
N PHE A 90 17.30 -0.65 26.00
CA PHE A 90 17.05 0.16 24.81
C PHE A 90 17.96 1.39 24.74
N LEU A 91 18.03 2.17 25.80
CA LEU A 91 18.86 3.39 25.84
C LEU A 91 20.36 3.08 25.86
N ARG A 92 20.79 2.09 26.63
CA ARG A 92 22.20 1.72 26.83
C ARG A 92 22.78 1.03 25.58
N ASP A 93 22.08 0.03 25.05
CA ASP A 93 22.65 -0.87 24.04
C ASP A 93 22.41 -0.41 22.62
N TYR A 94 21.30 0.30 22.39
CA TYR A 94 20.93 0.81 21.07
C TYR A 94 21.03 2.34 20.98
N GLY A 95 20.49 3.08 21.94
CA GLY A 95 20.47 4.54 21.94
C GLY A 95 21.83 5.18 21.74
N LYS A 96 22.91 4.57 22.26
CA LYS A 96 24.30 5.04 22.11
C LYS A 96 24.79 5.14 20.65
N PHE A 97 24.19 4.41 19.73
CA PHE A 97 24.57 4.43 18.31
C PHE A 97 23.93 5.56 17.52
N PHE A 98 22.93 6.23 18.09
CA PHE A 98 22.18 7.30 17.43
C PHE A 98 22.65 8.68 17.90
N ASN A 99 23.23 9.42 16.95
CA ASN A 99 23.65 10.80 17.22
C ASN A 99 22.44 11.73 17.06
N VAL A 100 22.10 12.49 18.10
CA VAL A 100 20.94 13.39 18.14
C VAL A 100 21.02 14.45 17.03
N ASN A 101 22.19 15.04 16.77
CA ASN A 101 22.35 16.04 15.72
C ASN A 101 22.02 15.44 14.32
N TYR A 102 22.46 14.20 14.07
CA TYR A 102 22.11 13.49 12.84
C TYR A 102 20.61 13.21 12.71
N MET A 103 19.95 12.85 13.82
CA MET A 103 18.52 12.64 13.83
C MET A 103 17.74 13.94 13.57
N LEU A 104 18.17 15.04 14.19
CA LEU A 104 17.58 16.38 13.99
C LEU A 104 17.75 16.90 12.56
N ASP A 105 18.77 16.47 11.85
CA ASP A 105 19.08 16.89 10.48
C ASP A 105 18.20 16.19 9.41
N LYS A 106 17.39 15.21 9.77
CA LYS A 106 16.46 14.57 8.85
C LYS A 106 15.35 15.53 8.43
N ASP A 107 15.03 15.57 7.14
CA ASP A 107 14.07 16.53 6.57
C ASP A 107 12.70 16.52 7.27
N ILE A 108 12.16 15.35 7.58
CA ILE A 108 10.87 15.22 8.28
C ILE A 108 10.97 15.82 9.68
N ILE A 109 12.03 15.52 10.42
CA ILE A 109 12.24 16.04 11.77
C ILE A 109 12.44 17.55 11.72
N ARG A 110 13.31 18.03 10.82
CA ARG A 110 13.61 19.46 10.65
C ARG A 110 12.35 20.29 10.39
N ARG A 111 11.44 19.81 9.54
CA ARG A 111 10.16 20.48 9.24
C ARG A 111 9.22 20.56 10.45
N ARG A 112 9.42 19.70 11.44
CA ARG A 112 8.60 19.61 12.64
C ARG A 112 9.20 20.36 13.85
N LEU A 113 10.47 20.80 13.79
CA LEU A 113 11.13 21.44 14.94
C LEU A 113 10.40 22.69 15.41
N ASP A 114 9.91 23.53 14.50
CA ASP A 114 9.22 24.78 14.83
C ASP A 114 7.79 24.53 15.38
N SER A 115 7.12 23.50 14.90
CA SER A 115 5.74 23.15 15.34
C SER A 115 5.74 22.19 16.54
N GLY A 116 6.89 21.64 16.89
CA GLY A 116 7.08 20.60 17.90
C GLY A 116 6.95 19.18 17.32
N ILE A 117 7.77 18.29 17.88
CA ILE A 117 7.72 16.84 17.67
C ILE A 117 7.83 16.15 19.02
N THR A 118 6.99 15.16 19.28
CA THR A 118 7.09 14.40 20.53
C THR A 118 8.30 13.47 20.51
N TYR A 119 8.82 13.13 21.68
CA TYR A 119 9.91 12.15 21.78
C TYR A 119 9.47 10.79 21.20
N THR A 120 8.21 10.45 21.33
CA THR A 120 7.61 9.24 20.76
C THR A 120 7.80 9.17 19.25
N GLU A 121 7.36 10.19 18.51
CA GLU A 121 7.57 10.26 17.05
C GLU A 121 9.06 10.38 16.70
N PHE A 122 9.83 11.17 17.44
CA PHE A 122 11.26 11.35 17.22
C PHE A 122 12.05 10.04 17.33
N SER A 123 11.66 9.16 18.26
CA SER A 123 12.33 7.87 18.48
C SER A 123 11.98 6.80 17.44
N TYR A 124 10.97 7.00 16.58
CA TYR A 124 10.52 6.01 15.60
C TYR A 124 11.66 5.46 14.71
N MET A 125 12.54 6.33 14.24
CA MET A 125 13.71 5.94 13.43
C MET A 125 14.58 4.87 14.14
N ILE A 126 14.72 4.96 15.46
CA ILE A 126 15.51 3.99 16.25
C ILE A 126 14.82 2.63 16.22
N LEU A 127 13.49 2.61 16.33
CA LEU A 127 12.71 1.36 16.31
C LEU A 127 12.82 0.67 14.95
N GLN A 128 12.63 1.37 13.84
CA GLN A 128 12.78 0.76 12.52
C GLN A 128 14.21 0.29 12.24
N ALA A 129 15.22 0.99 12.76
CA ALA A 129 16.60 0.54 12.69
C ALA A 129 16.84 -0.76 13.49
N LEU A 130 16.19 -0.90 14.66
CA LEU A 130 16.20 -2.13 15.45
C LEU A 130 15.51 -3.27 14.75
N ASP A 131 14.39 -3.02 14.07
CA ASP A 131 13.70 -4.03 13.27
C ASP A 131 14.63 -4.62 12.21
N PHE A 132 15.34 -3.75 11.48
CA PHE A 132 16.29 -4.22 10.46
C PHE A 132 17.41 -5.04 11.07
N LYS A 133 17.99 -4.56 12.19
CA LYS A 133 19.04 -5.30 12.91
C LYS A 133 18.54 -6.65 13.39
N HIS A 134 17.35 -6.72 13.99
CA HIS A 134 16.76 -7.97 14.46
C HIS A 134 16.57 -8.97 13.30
N LEU A 135 15.99 -8.51 12.19
CA LEU A 135 15.78 -9.35 11.02
C LEU A 135 17.09 -9.80 10.37
N HIS A 136 18.12 -8.95 10.39
CA HIS A 136 19.46 -9.33 9.93
C HIS A 136 20.03 -10.45 10.80
N GLU A 137 20.05 -10.30 12.11
CA GLU A 137 20.63 -11.26 13.04
C GLU A 137 19.85 -12.58 13.16
N CYS A 138 18.51 -12.51 13.10
CA CYS A 138 17.65 -13.67 13.35
C CYS A 138 17.17 -14.37 12.06
N ASN A 139 16.98 -13.62 10.97
CA ASN A 139 16.41 -14.12 9.72
C ASN A 139 17.38 -14.01 8.53
N GLY A 140 18.60 -13.49 8.71
CA GLY A 140 19.59 -13.31 7.64
C GLY A 140 19.16 -12.29 6.58
N VAL A 141 18.42 -11.28 6.96
CA VAL A 141 17.97 -10.22 6.04
C VAL A 141 19.09 -9.22 5.79
N ASP A 142 19.55 -9.11 4.56
CA ASP A 142 20.63 -8.21 4.15
C ASP A 142 20.14 -6.98 3.37
N LEU A 143 18.87 -6.96 2.97
CA LEU A 143 18.32 -5.87 2.15
C LEU A 143 17.00 -5.36 2.73
N GLN A 144 16.92 -4.05 3.00
CA GLN A 144 15.66 -3.37 3.30
C GLN A 144 15.19 -2.52 2.12
N CYS A 145 13.93 -2.66 1.71
CA CYS A 145 13.36 -1.86 0.62
C CYS A 145 12.02 -1.24 1.01
N ALA A 146 11.79 0.02 0.60
CA ALA A 146 10.56 0.74 0.84
C ALA A 146 10.38 1.93 -0.13
N GLY A 147 9.34 2.75 0.08
CA GLY A 147 9.19 4.02 -0.61
C GLY A 147 10.29 5.02 -0.25
N SER A 148 10.52 6.01 -1.11
CA SER A 148 11.59 7.00 -0.94
C SER A 148 11.49 7.85 0.33
N ASP A 149 10.30 7.95 0.91
CA ASP A 149 10.05 8.59 2.20
C ASP A 149 10.69 7.84 3.38
N GLN A 150 11.04 6.56 3.21
CA GLN A 150 11.66 5.70 4.22
C GLN A 150 13.20 5.69 4.19
N TRP A 151 13.83 6.43 3.27
CA TRP A 151 15.28 6.42 3.11
C TRP A 151 16.04 6.74 4.40
N GLY A 152 15.55 7.71 5.16
CA GLY A 152 16.15 8.10 6.44
C GLY A 152 16.14 6.98 7.48
N ASN A 153 15.05 6.23 7.58
CA ASN A 153 14.91 5.11 8.50
C ASN A 153 15.76 3.92 8.05
N ILE A 154 15.77 3.60 6.75
CA ILE A 154 16.59 2.51 6.18
C ILE A 154 18.08 2.76 6.44
N THR A 155 18.58 3.97 6.14
CA THR A 155 20.00 4.31 6.37
C THR A 155 20.38 4.30 7.84
N ALA A 156 19.46 4.63 8.75
CA ALA A 156 19.70 4.51 10.19
C ALA A 156 19.87 3.04 10.61
N GLY A 157 19.11 2.11 10.00
CA GLY A 157 19.27 0.68 10.22
C GLY A 157 20.59 0.14 9.70
N ILE A 158 20.99 0.53 8.48
CA ILE A 158 22.30 0.16 7.90
C ILE A 158 23.44 0.64 8.81
N ASP A 159 23.37 1.88 9.30
CA ASP A 159 24.38 2.45 10.18
C ASP A 159 24.44 1.77 11.56
N LEU A 160 23.28 1.41 12.12
CA LEU A 160 23.19 0.65 13.37
C LEU A 160 23.85 -0.73 13.23
N ILE A 161 23.51 -1.49 12.20
CA ILE A 161 24.08 -2.83 11.96
C ILE A 161 25.59 -2.71 11.81
N ARG A 162 26.07 -1.86 10.91
CA ARG A 162 27.50 -1.65 10.71
C ARG A 162 28.25 -1.30 12.01
N LYS A 163 27.69 -0.43 12.85
CA LYS A 163 28.32 0.01 14.10
C LYS A 163 28.29 -1.05 15.21
N SER A 164 27.26 -1.88 15.23
CA SER A 164 27.06 -2.85 16.31
C SER A 164 27.62 -4.24 16.02
N THR A 165 27.61 -4.68 14.76
CA THR A 165 28.08 -6.02 14.35
C THR A 165 29.31 -5.97 13.44
N GLY A 166 29.51 -4.88 12.70
CA GLY A 166 30.53 -4.77 11.67
C GLY A 166 30.09 -5.28 10.29
N ASP A 167 28.87 -5.79 10.17
CA ASP A 167 28.34 -6.38 8.93
C ASP A 167 27.92 -5.30 7.93
N GLU A 168 27.94 -5.67 6.64
CA GLU A 168 27.41 -4.86 5.54
C GLU A 168 25.99 -5.34 5.18
N VAL A 169 25.04 -4.39 5.17
CA VAL A 169 23.68 -4.60 4.68
C VAL A 169 23.30 -3.47 3.74
N TYR A 170 22.26 -3.67 2.99
CA TYR A 170 21.89 -2.82 1.87
C TYR A 170 20.47 -2.27 2.01
N GLY A 171 20.22 -1.18 1.31
CA GLY A 171 18.88 -0.60 1.21
C GLY A 171 18.66 0.01 -0.16
N PHE A 172 17.43 -0.06 -0.65
CA PHE A 172 17.02 0.75 -1.79
C PHE A 172 15.62 1.31 -1.57
N THR A 173 15.33 2.40 -2.25
CA THR A 173 13.99 3.00 -2.21
C THR A 173 13.44 3.16 -3.62
N MET A 174 12.12 3.10 -3.69
CA MET A 174 11.35 3.34 -4.90
C MET A 174 10.72 4.73 -4.84
N PRO A 175 10.67 5.47 -5.97
CA PRO A 175 9.88 6.69 -6.04
C PRO A 175 8.42 6.42 -5.67
N LEU A 176 7.78 7.35 -4.98
CA LEU A 176 6.34 7.30 -4.75
C LEU A 176 5.62 7.41 -6.09
N VAL A 177 4.66 6.51 -6.32
CA VAL A 177 3.84 6.56 -7.53
C VAL A 177 2.84 7.71 -7.39
N THR A 178 2.82 8.57 -8.40
CA THR A 178 1.96 9.76 -8.45
C THR A 178 1.16 9.79 -9.75
N ASP A 179 0.10 10.60 -9.76
CA ASP A 179 -0.57 11.01 -10.99
C ASP A 179 0.25 12.10 -11.72
N SER A 180 -0.24 12.59 -12.85
CA SER A 180 0.42 13.64 -13.66
C SER A 180 0.58 14.98 -12.92
N GLN A 181 -0.20 15.21 -11.86
CA GLN A 181 -0.16 16.41 -11.03
C GLN A 181 0.74 16.25 -9.80
N GLY A 182 1.40 15.09 -9.64
CA GLY A 182 2.26 14.79 -8.50
C GLY A 182 1.52 14.38 -7.23
N LYS A 183 0.22 14.12 -7.28
CA LYS A 183 -0.53 13.58 -6.14
C LYS A 183 -0.31 12.08 -6.03
N LYS A 184 -0.26 11.57 -4.79
CA LYS A 184 -0.09 10.13 -4.54
C LYS A 184 -1.18 9.31 -5.23
N PHE A 185 -0.77 8.35 -6.05
CA PHE A 185 -1.64 7.43 -6.77
C PHE A 185 -2.36 6.45 -5.81
N GLY A 186 -3.55 5.97 -6.21
CA GLY A 186 -4.31 4.99 -5.44
C GLY A 186 -5.32 5.59 -4.46
N LYS A 187 -5.73 6.85 -4.69
CA LYS A 187 -6.86 7.47 -4.00
C LYS A 187 -7.87 7.96 -5.02
N SER A 188 -9.15 7.75 -4.74
CA SER A 188 -10.26 8.29 -5.52
C SER A 188 -11.11 9.18 -4.61
N GLU A 189 -11.40 10.40 -5.04
CA GLU A 189 -12.22 11.39 -4.28
C GLU A 189 -11.76 11.59 -2.83
N GLY A 190 -10.44 11.50 -2.60
CA GLY A 190 -9.86 11.62 -1.25
C GLY A 190 -9.85 10.31 -0.43
N ASN A 191 -10.51 9.26 -0.89
CA ASN A 191 -10.57 7.96 -0.23
C ASN A 191 -9.52 6.98 -0.76
N ALA A 192 -9.00 6.12 0.10
CA ALA A 192 -8.10 5.05 -0.30
C ALA A 192 -8.87 3.98 -1.11
N LEU A 193 -8.25 3.48 -2.18
CA LEU A 193 -8.74 2.30 -2.91
C LEU A 193 -8.12 1.06 -2.26
N TRP A 194 -8.95 0.33 -1.55
CA TRP A 194 -8.55 -0.84 -0.79
C TRP A 194 -8.34 -2.06 -1.68
N LEU A 195 -7.40 -2.93 -1.31
CA LEU A 195 -7.21 -4.22 -1.99
C LEU A 195 -8.25 -5.26 -1.56
N ASP A 196 -8.92 -5.04 -0.44
CA ASP A 196 -10.04 -5.86 0.01
C ASP A 196 -11.28 -5.53 -0.81
N LYS A 197 -11.81 -6.53 -1.53
CA LYS A 197 -12.98 -6.38 -2.39
C LYS A 197 -14.28 -6.02 -1.64
N THR A 198 -14.33 -6.26 -0.33
CA THR A 198 -15.49 -5.86 0.49
C THR A 198 -15.50 -4.37 0.79
N LYS A 199 -14.34 -3.70 0.67
CA LYS A 199 -14.18 -2.25 0.90
C LYS A 199 -14.14 -1.45 -0.39
N THR A 200 -13.51 -2.01 -1.43
CA THR A 200 -13.47 -1.44 -2.77
C THR A 200 -13.77 -2.56 -3.76
N SER A 201 -14.95 -2.55 -4.37
CA SER A 201 -15.35 -3.60 -5.29
C SER A 201 -14.44 -3.68 -6.52
N SER A 202 -14.44 -4.85 -7.16
CA SER A 202 -13.69 -5.06 -8.41
C SER A 202 -14.14 -4.09 -9.51
N TYR A 203 -15.42 -3.72 -9.53
CA TYR A 203 -15.95 -2.72 -10.45
C TYR A 203 -15.36 -1.31 -10.17
N LYS A 204 -15.29 -0.87 -8.90
CA LYS A 204 -14.68 0.42 -8.55
C LYS A 204 -13.20 0.48 -8.91
N LEU A 205 -12.46 -0.61 -8.69
CA LEU A 205 -11.06 -0.72 -9.15
C LEU A 205 -10.97 -0.67 -10.68
N TYR A 206 -11.86 -1.38 -11.39
CA TYR A 206 -11.92 -1.35 -12.85
C TYR A 206 -12.14 0.07 -13.37
N GLN A 207 -13.14 0.77 -12.85
CA GLN A 207 -13.42 2.15 -13.22
C GLN A 207 -12.23 3.08 -12.95
N PHE A 208 -11.56 2.90 -11.82
CA PHE A 208 -10.37 3.69 -11.52
C PHE A 208 -9.26 3.49 -12.54
N PHE A 209 -8.91 2.24 -12.84
CA PHE A 209 -7.78 1.93 -13.72
C PHE A 209 -8.07 2.20 -15.20
N VAL A 210 -9.31 2.02 -15.65
CA VAL A 210 -9.66 2.38 -17.04
C VAL A 210 -9.77 3.89 -17.25
N ASN A 211 -9.86 4.69 -16.21
CA ASN A 211 -9.97 6.15 -16.28
C ASN A 211 -8.69 6.89 -15.88
N VAL A 212 -7.57 6.20 -15.71
CA VAL A 212 -6.27 6.88 -15.50
C VAL A 212 -5.91 7.69 -16.77
N GLU A 213 -5.05 8.69 -16.58
CA GLU A 213 -4.64 9.56 -17.68
C GLU A 213 -3.81 8.80 -18.73
N ASP A 214 -4.06 9.07 -20.01
CA ASP A 214 -3.38 8.43 -21.14
C ASP A 214 -1.86 8.60 -21.07
N SER A 215 -1.39 9.75 -20.57
CA SER A 215 0.03 10.05 -20.36
C SER A 215 0.71 9.16 -19.31
N MET A 216 -0.06 8.58 -18.37
CA MET A 216 0.45 7.83 -17.24
C MET A 216 0.27 6.32 -17.37
N VAL A 217 -0.65 5.86 -18.21
CA VAL A 217 -1.06 4.44 -18.30
C VAL A 217 0.12 3.51 -18.56
N ILE A 218 1.04 3.87 -19.44
CA ILE A 218 2.20 3.04 -19.78
C ILE A 218 3.16 2.94 -18.59
N ASN A 219 3.34 4.03 -17.86
CA ASN A 219 4.14 3.99 -16.63
C ASN A 219 3.48 3.09 -15.57
N TYR A 220 2.16 3.13 -15.45
CA TYR A 220 1.44 2.25 -14.53
C TYR A 220 1.48 0.78 -14.95
N LEU A 221 1.45 0.46 -16.26
CA LEU A 221 1.68 -0.91 -16.74
C LEU A 221 3.05 -1.43 -16.29
N LYS A 222 4.11 -0.62 -16.42
CA LYS A 222 5.48 -0.98 -15.98
C LYS A 222 5.57 -1.25 -14.47
N ILE A 223 4.82 -0.51 -13.66
CA ILE A 223 4.87 -0.59 -12.20
C ILE A 223 3.96 -1.71 -11.67
N TYR A 224 2.72 -1.78 -12.14
CA TYR A 224 1.65 -2.54 -11.52
C TYR A 224 1.33 -3.87 -12.20
N THR A 225 2.03 -4.25 -13.29
CA THR A 225 1.78 -5.51 -13.98
C THR A 225 3.04 -6.35 -14.13
N PHE A 226 2.88 -7.62 -14.48
CA PHE A 226 3.96 -8.55 -14.81
C PHE A 226 4.10 -8.74 -16.34
N LEU A 227 3.51 -7.87 -17.13
CA LEU A 227 3.65 -7.87 -18.58
C LEU A 227 5.12 -7.71 -18.97
N SER A 228 5.52 -8.40 -20.04
CA SER A 228 6.85 -8.28 -20.62
C SER A 228 7.08 -6.88 -21.21
N LYS A 229 8.34 -6.57 -21.47
CA LYS A 229 8.69 -5.31 -22.13
C LYS A 229 8.02 -5.19 -23.49
N GLU A 230 8.02 -6.27 -24.26
CA GLU A 230 7.44 -6.35 -25.61
C GLU A 230 5.91 -6.12 -25.60
N GLU A 231 5.21 -6.70 -24.62
CA GLU A 231 3.77 -6.47 -24.44
C GLU A 231 3.47 -5.02 -24.06
N ILE A 232 4.28 -4.41 -23.19
CA ILE A 232 4.10 -3.01 -22.80
C ILE A 232 4.40 -2.07 -23.98
N GLU A 233 5.44 -2.32 -24.77
CA GLU A 233 5.74 -1.56 -25.99
C GLU A 233 4.61 -1.65 -27.01
N GLU A 234 3.96 -2.80 -27.15
CA GLU A 234 2.79 -2.95 -28.01
C GLU A 234 1.58 -2.15 -27.50
N TYR A 235 1.33 -2.13 -26.17
CA TYR A 235 0.30 -1.27 -25.60
C TYR A 235 0.63 0.22 -25.73
N GLU A 236 1.91 0.60 -25.64
CA GLU A 236 2.35 1.98 -25.88
C GLU A 236 2.08 2.41 -27.32
N ARG A 237 2.39 1.55 -28.31
CA ARG A 237 2.10 1.78 -29.72
C ARG A 237 0.59 1.97 -29.95
N LYS A 238 -0.24 1.04 -29.43
CA LYS A 238 -1.71 1.12 -29.54
C LYS A 238 -2.29 2.36 -28.86
N ASN A 239 -1.76 2.75 -27.71
CA ASN A 239 -2.21 3.94 -27.00
C ASN A 239 -1.87 5.23 -27.76
N ASN A 240 -0.78 5.25 -28.54
CA ASN A 240 -0.40 6.38 -29.38
C ASN A 240 -1.19 6.44 -30.68
N GLU A 241 -1.50 5.29 -31.31
CA GLU A 241 -2.19 5.20 -32.57
C GLU A 241 -3.72 5.33 -32.41
N HIS A 242 -4.29 4.71 -31.36
CA HIS A 242 -5.72 4.59 -31.12
C HIS A 242 -6.08 4.75 -29.63
N PRO A 243 -5.83 5.93 -29.03
CA PRO A 243 -6.10 6.17 -27.60
C PRO A 243 -7.59 5.98 -27.24
N GLU A 244 -8.50 6.22 -28.16
CA GLU A 244 -9.95 6.06 -27.99
C GLU A 244 -10.38 4.62 -27.66
N LEU A 245 -9.59 3.61 -28.05
CA LEU A 245 -9.88 2.20 -27.78
C LEU A 245 -9.52 1.82 -26.32
N ARG A 246 -8.68 2.61 -25.66
CA ARG A 246 -8.24 2.45 -24.25
C ARG A 246 -7.69 1.04 -23.96
N GLU A 247 -6.99 0.41 -24.92
CA GLU A 247 -6.50 -0.97 -24.77
C GLU A 247 -5.48 -1.10 -23.65
N ALA A 248 -4.56 -0.13 -23.50
CA ALA A 248 -3.59 -0.10 -22.42
C ALA A 248 -4.26 0.03 -21.04
N HIS A 249 -5.32 0.83 -20.92
CA HIS A 249 -6.09 1.00 -19.69
C HIS A 249 -6.85 -0.27 -19.30
N LYS A 250 -7.48 -0.90 -20.29
CA LYS A 250 -8.17 -2.19 -20.09
C LYS A 250 -7.19 -3.29 -19.68
N ALA A 251 -5.99 -3.30 -20.27
CA ALA A 251 -4.94 -4.22 -19.88
C ALA A 251 -4.47 -3.96 -18.43
N LEU A 252 -4.26 -2.70 -18.06
CA LEU A 252 -3.89 -2.33 -16.69
C LEU A 252 -4.94 -2.82 -15.68
N ALA A 253 -6.22 -2.54 -15.92
CA ALA A 253 -7.31 -2.99 -15.07
C ALA A 253 -7.38 -4.53 -15.02
N ARG A 254 -7.24 -5.21 -16.16
CA ARG A 254 -7.25 -6.67 -16.24
C ARG A 254 -6.16 -7.29 -15.38
N GLU A 255 -4.93 -6.87 -15.58
CA GLU A 255 -3.78 -7.45 -14.87
C GLU A 255 -3.91 -7.26 -13.36
N ILE A 256 -4.26 -6.05 -12.91
CA ILE A 256 -4.35 -5.75 -11.48
C ILE A 256 -5.53 -6.48 -10.83
N ILE A 257 -6.72 -6.44 -11.42
CA ILE A 257 -7.91 -7.05 -10.81
C ILE A 257 -7.79 -8.57 -10.85
N THR A 258 -7.29 -9.15 -11.93
CA THR A 258 -7.05 -10.59 -12.01
C THR A 258 -6.04 -11.04 -10.96
N PHE A 259 -4.98 -10.26 -10.72
CA PHE A 259 -3.99 -10.55 -9.69
C PHE A 259 -4.57 -10.47 -8.27
N LEU A 260 -5.40 -9.47 -7.99
CA LEU A 260 -5.93 -9.21 -6.64
C LEU A 260 -7.16 -10.05 -6.31
N HIS A 261 -8.10 -10.17 -7.24
CA HIS A 261 -9.44 -10.70 -6.98
C HIS A 261 -9.80 -11.92 -7.85
N GLY A 262 -8.96 -12.23 -8.83
CA GLY A 262 -9.19 -13.32 -9.75
C GLY A 262 -9.89 -12.92 -11.06
N LYS A 263 -9.81 -13.82 -12.05
CA LYS A 263 -10.32 -13.59 -13.41
C LYS A 263 -11.83 -13.39 -13.45
N GLU A 264 -12.57 -14.14 -12.66
CA GLU A 264 -14.04 -14.07 -12.60
C GLU A 264 -14.52 -12.67 -12.15
N GLU A 265 -13.85 -12.10 -11.15
CA GLU A 265 -14.15 -10.76 -10.65
C GLU A 265 -13.84 -9.67 -11.69
N TYR A 266 -12.76 -9.85 -12.46
CA TYR A 266 -12.47 -8.94 -13.57
C TYR A 266 -13.57 -9.02 -14.66
N GLU A 267 -13.97 -10.23 -15.08
CA GLU A 267 -15.03 -10.44 -16.09
C GLU A 267 -16.36 -9.86 -15.61
N LYS A 268 -16.69 -10.03 -14.32
CA LYS A 268 -17.87 -9.41 -13.71
C LYS A 268 -17.80 -7.88 -13.78
N ALA A 269 -16.66 -7.28 -13.42
CA ALA A 269 -16.49 -5.83 -13.47
C ALA A 269 -16.63 -5.25 -14.88
N VAL A 270 -16.11 -5.95 -15.89
CA VAL A 270 -16.27 -5.58 -17.31
C VAL A 270 -17.74 -5.65 -17.72
N ASN A 271 -18.44 -6.74 -17.37
CA ASN A 271 -19.86 -6.91 -17.71
C ASN A 271 -20.73 -5.81 -17.07
N LEU A 272 -20.47 -5.46 -15.80
CA LEU A 272 -21.17 -4.35 -15.13
C LEU A 272 -20.94 -3.01 -15.84
N ALA A 273 -19.70 -2.74 -16.25
CA ALA A 273 -19.39 -1.54 -17.02
C ALA A 273 -20.12 -1.49 -18.36
N ASP A 274 -20.19 -2.63 -19.09
CA ASP A 274 -20.88 -2.74 -20.36
C ASP A 274 -22.40 -2.56 -20.20
N HIS A 275 -22.99 -3.11 -19.15
CA HIS A 275 -24.44 -2.94 -18.88
C HIS A 275 -24.78 -1.48 -18.60
N LEU A 276 -23.98 -0.78 -17.79
CA LEU A 276 -24.16 0.65 -17.53
C LEU A 276 -23.99 1.49 -18.80
N PHE A 277 -22.95 1.25 -19.57
CA PHE A 277 -22.65 2.01 -20.78
C PHE A 277 -23.76 1.85 -21.83
N ASN A 278 -24.34 0.65 -21.94
CA ASN A 278 -25.40 0.34 -22.90
C ASN A 278 -26.82 0.54 -22.34
N ASN A 279 -26.99 1.10 -21.14
CA ASN A 279 -28.27 1.31 -20.46
C ASN A 279 -29.10 0.01 -20.28
N LYS A 280 -28.44 -1.14 -20.06
CA LYS A 280 -29.07 -2.45 -19.87
C LYS A 280 -29.33 -2.75 -18.39
N PHE A 281 -30.02 -1.87 -17.69
CA PHE A 281 -30.23 -1.98 -16.26
C PHE A 281 -31.14 -3.15 -15.86
N ASN A 282 -32.04 -3.59 -16.75
CA ASN A 282 -32.97 -4.69 -16.46
C ASN A 282 -32.29 -6.06 -16.34
N ASP A 283 -31.05 -6.19 -16.80
CA ASP A 283 -30.29 -7.44 -16.76
C ASP A 283 -29.42 -7.54 -15.48
N LEU A 284 -29.41 -6.48 -14.64
CA LEU A 284 -28.63 -6.43 -13.42
C LEU A 284 -29.37 -7.13 -12.25
N SER A 285 -28.65 -7.94 -11.51
CA SER A 285 -29.14 -8.51 -10.25
C SER A 285 -29.17 -7.47 -9.13
N LYS A 286 -29.89 -7.74 -8.03
CA LYS A 286 -29.85 -6.87 -6.83
C LYS A 286 -28.42 -6.66 -6.32
N SER A 287 -27.61 -7.73 -6.28
CA SER A 287 -26.21 -7.65 -5.89
C SER A 287 -25.37 -6.74 -6.79
N ASP A 288 -25.65 -6.73 -8.09
CA ASP A 288 -24.96 -5.86 -9.05
C ASP A 288 -25.32 -4.40 -8.84
N ILE A 289 -26.58 -4.12 -8.55
CA ILE A 289 -27.06 -2.76 -8.22
C ILE A 289 -26.44 -2.28 -6.91
N GLU A 290 -26.37 -3.14 -5.88
CA GLU A 290 -25.71 -2.83 -4.60
C GLU A 290 -24.22 -2.55 -4.78
N GLU A 291 -23.53 -3.27 -5.66
CA GLU A 291 -22.12 -3.04 -5.98
C GLU A 291 -21.91 -1.70 -6.69
N LEU A 292 -22.82 -1.30 -7.58
CA LEU A 292 -22.74 -0.08 -8.38
C LEU A 292 -23.05 1.19 -7.58
N PHE A 293 -24.11 1.15 -6.78
CA PHE A 293 -24.70 2.33 -6.15
C PHE A 293 -24.58 2.34 -4.62
N GLY A 294 -24.15 1.24 -4.01
CA GLY A 294 -24.19 1.06 -2.55
C GLY A 294 -25.55 0.59 -2.07
N SER A 295 -25.56 -0.13 -0.96
CA SER A 295 -26.80 -0.69 -0.39
C SER A 295 -27.72 0.38 0.28
N GLU A 296 -27.14 1.50 0.71
CA GLU A 296 -27.88 2.56 1.41
C GLU A 296 -28.76 3.40 0.45
N ASP A 297 -28.44 3.43 -0.83
CA ASP A 297 -29.15 4.21 -1.85
C ASP A 297 -30.24 3.40 -2.56
N ILE A 298 -30.40 2.11 -2.22
CA ILE A 298 -31.36 1.23 -2.86
C ILE A 298 -32.66 1.19 -2.07
N LYS A 299 -33.76 1.58 -2.72
CA LYS A 299 -35.12 1.48 -2.19
C LYS A 299 -35.90 0.44 -2.99
N GLU A 300 -36.53 -0.51 -2.31
CA GLU A 300 -37.51 -1.41 -2.93
C GLU A 300 -38.82 -0.65 -3.15
N VAL A 301 -39.29 -0.66 -4.40
CA VAL A 301 -40.53 0.02 -4.79
C VAL A 301 -41.56 -0.99 -5.27
N THR A 302 -42.81 -0.75 -4.98
CA THR A 302 -43.91 -1.57 -5.50
C THR A 302 -44.35 -1.07 -6.88
N PRO A 303 -44.87 -1.93 -7.78
CA PRO A 303 -45.25 -1.55 -9.14
C PRO A 303 -46.20 -0.38 -9.31
N ASN A 304 -46.88 0.05 -8.24
CA ASN A 304 -47.87 1.12 -8.24
C ASN A 304 -47.37 2.45 -7.60
N GLN A 305 -46.12 2.50 -7.18
CA GLN A 305 -45.51 3.76 -6.65
C GLN A 305 -45.07 4.67 -7.78
N THR A 306 -45.41 5.95 -7.64
CA THR A 306 -44.92 6.99 -8.56
C THR A 306 -43.54 7.48 -8.13
N ILE A 307 -42.77 8.12 -9.03
CA ILE A 307 -41.47 8.73 -8.72
C ILE A 307 -41.60 9.73 -7.54
N VAL A 308 -42.75 10.41 -7.42
CA VAL A 308 -43.00 11.36 -6.34
C VAL A 308 -43.18 10.66 -5.00
N ASP A 309 -43.71 9.41 -4.99
CA ASP A 309 -43.83 8.59 -3.77
C ASP A 309 -42.48 8.02 -3.31
N MET A 310 -41.46 8.09 -4.14
CA MET A 310 -40.11 7.57 -3.89
C MET A 310 -39.14 8.64 -3.35
N LEU A 311 -39.41 9.90 -3.64
CA LEU A 311 -38.63 11.05 -3.21
C LEU A 311 -39.05 11.53 -1.81
#